data_5115a06487e6260bfb68f4fb9531b561
#
_entry.id   5115a06487e6260bfb68f4fb9531b561
#
_cell.length_a   1.000
_cell.length_b   1.000
_cell.length_c   1.000
_cell.angle_alpha   90.00
_cell.angle_beta   90.00
_cell.angle_gamma   90.00
#
_symmetry.space_group_name_H-M   'P 1'
#
loop_
_entity.id
_entity.type
_entity.pdbx_description
1 polymer ?
#
loop_
_entity_poly.entity_id
_entity_poly.type
_entity_poly.pdbx_seq_one_letter_code
_entity_poly.pdbx_strand_id
1 'polypeptide(L)'
;YGVMRSREFLMKDSYSFHLSEESLGETYQIMRNAYSKIFERIGLDFKIVKADSGAIGGDKSEEFHVLAENGEDTLAVSDKSDYAVNAELLLEDGQDSKLLVGQESPDGNGLLEITKGIEVGHIFQLGKLYSENMNATVLDDSGKAKNMHMGCYGIGISRIVAAAIEQNFDDKGIIWPKSISPFDLNIITIGADKDKNIEASSRKLYKELTQKGFEVILDDRDDGFGKKIKDSELIGVPVSIVFGKNFTDHNKVEIIFRNGAVSYTHLRAHETSLH
;
A
#
# COMPACT_ATOMS: atom_id res chain seq x y z
N TYR A 1 10.23 7.15 13.49
CA TYR A 1 10.01 6.12 12.43
C TYR A 1 9.25 6.67 11.20
N GLY A 2 9.33 7.99 10.94
CA GLY A 2 8.73 8.62 9.77
C GLY A 2 7.22 8.40 9.69
N VAL A 3 6.74 8.11 8.47
CA VAL A 3 5.30 7.93 8.19
C VAL A 3 4.76 6.60 8.75
N MET A 4 5.60 5.59 8.98
CA MET A 4 5.16 4.30 9.53
C MET A 4 4.63 4.39 10.97
N ARG A 5 5.22 5.23 11.82
CA ARG A 5 4.83 5.42 13.22
C ARG A 5 4.78 6.91 13.58
N SER A 6 4.03 7.68 12.82
CA SER A 6 3.84 9.11 13.06
C SER A 6 2.87 9.37 14.22
N ARG A 7 2.97 10.55 14.85
CA ARG A 7 2.09 10.98 15.96
C ARG A 7 0.68 11.32 15.46
N GLU A 8 0.56 11.73 14.21
CA GLU A 8 -0.70 11.99 13.53
C GLU A 8 -0.76 11.14 12.26
N PHE A 9 -1.84 10.40 12.06
CA PHE A 9 -2.00 9.48 10.95
C PHE A 9 -3.47 9.30 10.61
N LEU A 10 -3.74 8.88 9.37
CA LEU A 10 -5.07 8.55 8.92
C LEU A 10 -5.34 7.07 9.09
N MET A 11 -6.51 6.76 9.64
CA MET A 11 -7.03 5.40 9.69
C MET A 11 -8.39 5.31 8.99
N LYS A 12 -8.65 4.19 8.35
CA LYS A 12 -9.98 3.66 8.14
C LYS A 12 -10.32 2.84 9.38
N ASP A 13 -11.38 3.19 10.03
CA ASP A 13 -11.79 2.57 11.27
C ASP A 13 -13.27 2.21 11.20
N SER A 14 -13.65 1.01 11.65
CA SER A 14 -15.04 0.61 11.72
C SER A 14 -15.31 -0.38 12.85
N TYR A 15 -16.54 -0.40 13.28
CA TYR A 15 -17.01 -1.22 14.38
C TYR A 15 -18.30 -1.91 13.99
N SER A 16 -18.50 -3.13 14.47
CA SER A 16 -19.75 -3.88 14.30
C SER A 16 -20.30 -4.33 15.64
N PHE A 17 -21.60 -4.46 15.73
CA PHE A 17 -22.31 -4.80 16.96
C PHE A 17 -23.35 -5.89 16.67
N HIS A 18 -23.33 -6.96 17.46
CA HIS A 18 -24.07 -8.18 17.18
C HIS A 18 -24.77 -8.71 18.43
N LEU A 19 -25.93 -9.35 18.23
CA LEU A 19 -26.64 -10.05 19.31
C LEU A 19 -26.03 -11.40 19.66
N SER A 20 -25.23 -11.99 18.75
CA SER A 20 -24.59 -13.28 18.94
C SER A 20 -23.14 -13.28 18.47
N GLU A 21 -22.34 -14.19 19.00
CA GLU A 21 -20.96 -14.43 18.58
C GLU A 21 -20.89 -14.97 17.13
N GLU A 22 -21.88 -15.78 16.72
CA GLU A 22 -21.99 -16.30 15.36
C GLU A 22 -22.08 -15.15 14.34
N SER A 23 -23.01 -14.21 14.54
CA SER A 23 -23.16 -13.02 13.68
C SER A 23 -21.89 -12.14 13.65
N LEU A 24 -21.19 -12.01 14.79
CA LEU A 24 -19.89 -11.36 14.83
C LEU A 24 -18.88 -12.10 13.95
N GLY A 25 -18.81 -13.44 14.05
CA GLY A 25 -17.92 -14.27 13.25
C GLY A 25 -18.15 -14.13 11.74
N GLU A 26 -19.41 -14.09 11.29
CA GLU A 26 -19.76 -13.86 9.89
C GLU A 26 -19.26 -12.51 9.39
N THR A 27 -19.50 -11.44 10.15
CA THR A 27 -19.02 -10.09 9.78
C THR A 27 -17.50 -10.01 9.81
N TYR A 28 -16.85 -10.67 10.76
CA TYR A 28 -15.39 -10.76 10.81
C TYR A 28 -14.82 -11.37 9.52
N GLN A 29 -15.41 -12.46 9.01
CA GLN A 29 -14.97 -13.07 7.74
C GLN A 29 -15.21 -12.16 6.53
N ILE A 30 -16.33 -11.44 6.50
CA ILE A 30 -16.59 -10.45 5.45
C ILE A 30 -15.53 -9.36 5.46
N MET A 31 -15.18 -8.83 6.62
CA MET A 31 -14.16 -7.78 6.77
C MET A 31 -12.75 -8.30 6.45
N ARG A 32 -12.41 -9.52 6.88
CA ARG A 32 -11.17 -10.20 6.53
C ARG A 32 -10.98 -10.29 5.01
N ASN A 33 -12.01 -10.78 4.31
CA ASN A 33 -12.00 -10.90 2.87
C ASN A 33 -11.97 -9.54 2.15
N ALA A 34 -12.64 -8.52 2.71
CA ALA A 34 -12.60 -7.16 2.17
C ALA A 34 -11.20 -6.55 2.29
N TYR A 35 -10.50 -6.74 3.42
CA TYR A 35 -9.15 -6.26 3.63
C TYR A 35 -8.15 -6.95 2.69
N SER A 36 -8.24 -8.27 2.54
CA SER A 36 -7.43 -9.02 1.58
C SER A 36 -7.57 -8.42 0.18
N LYS A 37 -8.82 -8.20 -0.29
CA LYS A 37 -9.06 -7.57 -1.60
C LYS A 37 -8.52 -6.15 -1.72
N ILE A 38 -8.54 -5.37 -0.64
CA ILE A 38 -7.98 -4.01 -0.63
C ILE A 38 -6.47 -4.09 -0.88
N PHE A 39 -5.74 -4.92 -0.13
CA PHE A 39 -4.29 -5.02 -0.25
C PHE A 39 -3.86 -5.67 -1.57
N GLU A 40 -4.59 -6.68 -2.06
CA GLU A 40 -4.41 -7.26 -3.40
C GLU A 40 -4.58 -6.20 -4.52
N ARG A 41 -5.63 -5.38 -4.45
CA ARG A 41 -5.88 -4.30 -5.43
C ARG A 41 -4.83 -3.20 -5.39
N ILE A 42 -4.27 -2.93 -4.21
CA ILE A 42 -3.13 -2.02 -4.07
C ILE A 42 -1.89 -2.63 -4.71
N GLY A 43 -1.79 -3.96 -4.79
CA GLY A 43 -0.64 -4.67 -5.36
C GLY A 43 0.44 -4.92 -4.32
N LEU A 44 0.05 -5.10 -3.05
CA LEU A 44 0.97 -5.43 -1.96
C LEU A 44 1.08 -6.94 -1.78
N ASP A 45 2.29 -7.41 -1.53
CA ASP A 45 2.55 -8.75 -1.01
C ASP A 45 2.41 -8.72 0.51
N PHE A 46 1.46 -9.47 1.04
CA PHE A 46 1.12 -9.45 2.46
C PHE A 46 0.79 -10.84 3.00
N LYS A 47 0.93 -10.99 4.30
CA LYS A 47 0.49 -12.17 5.05
C LYS A 47 -0.54 -11.77 6.12
N ILE A 48 -1.47 -12.68 6.39
CA ILE A 48 -2.42 -12.55 7.49
C ILE A 48 -1.86 -13.36 8.66
N VAL A 49 -1.61 -12.69 9.75
CA VAL A 49 -0.92 -13.20 10.92
C VAL A 49 -1.89 -13.28 12.08
N LYS A 50 -1.95 -14.42 12.75
CA LYS A 50 -2.64 -14.49 14.04
C LYS A 50 -1.92 -13.63 15.05
N ALA A 51 -2.64 -12.76 15.71
CA ALA A 51 -2.09 -11.78 16.64
C ALA A 51 -2.65 -11.97 18.04
N ASP A 52 -1.90 -11.53 19.02
CA ASP A 52 -2.42 -11.25 20.34
C ASP A 52 -3.22 -9.94 20.29
N SER A 53 -4.42 -9.96 20.88
CA SER A 53 -5.27 -8.76 20.93
C SER A 53 -4.70 -7.64 21.81
N GLY A 54 -3.65 -7.91 22.57
CA GLY A 54 -2.92 -6.94 23.39
C GLY A 54 -3.81 -6.13 24.33
N ALA A 55 -3.50 -4.83 24.45
CA ALA A 55 -4.25 -3.90 25.31
C ALA A 55 -5.69 -3.63 24.82
N ILE A 56 -6.00 -3.92 23.56
CA ILE A 56 -7.36 -3.78 23.01
C ILE A 56 -8.27 -4.88 23.57
N GLY A 57 -7.72 -6.08 23.78
CA GLY A 57 -8.44 -7.24 24.32
C GLY A 57 -9.32 -7.95 23.26
N GLY A 58 -10.06 -8.94 23.71
CA GLY A 58 -10.85 -9.81 22.87
C GLY A 58 -10.22 -11.19 22.67
N ASP A 59 -11.00 -12.13 22.08
CA ASP A 59 -10.61 -13.54 22.03
C ASP A 59 -9.88 -13.93 20.75
N LYS A 60 -10.00 -13.13 19.68
CA LYS A 60 -9.41 -13.41 18.38
C LYS A 60 -9.05 -12.11 17.67
N SER A 61 -7.84 -12.06 17.13
CA SER A 61 -7.42 -11.01 16.21
C SER A 61 -6.50 -11.52 15.12
N GLU A 62 -6.50 -10.84 14.00
CA GLU A 62 -5.59 -11.08 12.87
C GLU A 62 -5.04 -9.74 12.37
N GLU A 63 -3.75 -9.74 12.10
CA GLU A 63 -3.02 -8.61 11.52
C GLU A 63 -2.70 -8.87 10.06
N PHE A 64 -2.72 -7.82 9.26
CA PHE A 64 -2.28 -7.85 7.87
C PHE A 64 -0.91 -7.19 7.79
N HIS A 65 0.13 -7.98 7.48
CA HIS A 65 1.51 -7.55 7.41
C HIS A 65 1.99 -7.50 5.95
N VAL A 66 2.40 -6.32 5.49
CA VAL A 66 3.13 -6.17 4.23
C VAL A 66 4.57 -6.63 4.45
N LEU A 67 5.06 -7.54 3.59
CA LEU A 67 6.41 -8.07 3.69
C LEU A 67 7.41 -7.02 3.20
N ALA A 68 8.34 -6.60 4.07
CA ALA A 68 9.38 -5.63 3.75
C ALA A 68 10.57 -5.78 4.70
N GLU A 69 11.80 -5.65 4.19
CA GLU A 69 13.04 -5.83 4.99
C GLU A 69 13.13 -4.89 6.20
N ASN A 70 12.57 -3.68 6.08
CA ASN A 70 12.53 -2.68 7.14
C ASN A 70 11.30 -2.81 8.06
N GLY A 71 10.56 -3.92 8.00
CA GLY A 71 9.42 -4.20 8.88
C GLY A 71 9.83 -4.26 10.36
N GLU A 72 8.94 -3.81 11.24
CA GLU A 72 9.17 -3.82 12.69
C GLU A 72 9.01 -5.23 13.26
N ASP A 73 8.01 -5.99 12.77
CA ASP A 73 7.67 -7.31 13.28
C ASP A 73 8.45 -8.41 12.59
N THR A 74 8.84 -9.42 13.37
CA THR A 74 9.50 -10.61 12.85
C THR A 74 8.48 -11.71 12.68
N LEU A 75 8.31 -12.18 11.43
CA LEU A 75 7.32 -13.16 11.07
C LEU A 75 7.99 -14.49 10.71
N ALA A 76 7.38 -15.60 11.15
CA ALA A 76 7.65 -16.93 10.65
C ALA A 76 6.57 -17.28 9.63
N VAL A 77 6.99 -17.51 8.37
CA VAL A 77 6.08 -17.77 7.24
C VAL A 77 6.44 -19.11 6.60
N SER A 78 5.44 -19.81 6.07
CA SER A 78 5.70 -21.02 5.28
C SER A 78 6.13 -20.66 3.86
N ASP A 79 7.10 -21.42 3.31
CA ASP A 79 7.52 -21.32 1.91
C ASP A 79 6.51 -21.91 0.91
N LYS A 80 5.49 -22.67 1.39
CA LYS A 80 4.53 -23.37 0.54
C LYS A 80 3.05 -23.13 0.84
N SER A 81 2.75 -22.47 1.95
CA SER A 81 1.36 -22.16 2.34
C SER A 81 1.19 -20.70 2.73
N ASP A 82 -0.05 -20.34 3.05
CA ASP A 82 -0.36 -19.01 3.59
C ASP A 82 -0.11 -18.90 5.10
N TYR A 83 0.47 -19.93 5.73
CA TYR A 83 0.78 -19.90 7.15
C TYR A 83 1.76 -18.76 7.45
N ALA A 84 1.38 -17.92 8.40
CA ALA A 84 2.19 -16.86 8.94
C ALA A 84 1.83 -16.59 10.40
N VAL A 85 2.83 -16.32 11.21
CA VAL A 85 2.66 -16.02 12.63
C VAL A 85 3.79 -15.09 13.09
N ASN A 86 3.56 -14.29 14.13
CA ASN A 86 4.65 -13.58 14.79
C ASN A 86 5.63 -14.60 15.36
N ALA A 87 6.91 -14.48 15.02
CA ALA A 87 7.94 -15.46 15.37
C ALA A 87 8.04 -15.67 16.89
N GLU A 88 7.75 -14.65 17.68
CA GLU A 88 7.77 -14.72 19.15
C GLU A 88 6.77 -15.72 19.72
N LEU A 89 5.67 -16.00 19.00
CA LEU A 89 4.66 -16.99 19.43
C LEU A 89 5.13 -18.46 19.26
N LEU A 90 6.20 -18.69 18.53
CA LEU A 90 6.80 -20.02 18.32
C LEU A 90 8.07 -20.22 19.13
N LEU A 91 8.52 -19.22 19.88
CA LEU A 91 9.78 -19.22 20.60
C LEU A 91 9.55 -19.15 22.11
N GLU A 92 10.46 -19.69 22.88
CA GLU A 92 10.58 -19.42 24.30
C GLU A 92 11.26 -18.07 24.53
N ASP A 93 11.00 -17.45 25.67
CA ASP A 93 11.58 -16.14 26.01
C ASP A 93 13.09 -16.09 25.80
N GLY A 94 13.53 -15.13 25.00
CA GLY A 94 14.96 -14.89 24.73
C GLY A 94 15.59 -15.74 23.64
N GLN A 95 14.82 -16.59 22.93
CA GLN A 95 15.32 -17.34 21.78
C GLN A 95 15.41 -16.48 20.52
N ASP A 96 16.41 -16.76 19.67
CA ASP A 96 16.56 -16.10 18.36
C ASP A 96 15.61 -16.72 17.33
N SER A 97 14.89 -15.88 16.60
CA SER A 97 13.97 -16.31 15.53
C SER A 97 14.65 -17.13 14.42
N LYS A 98 15.96 -17.01 14.24
CA LYS A 98 16.73 -17.84 13.31
C LYS A 98 16.65 -19.34 13.61
N LEU A 99 16.30 -19.72 14.83
CA LEU A 99 16.09 -21.12 15.20
C LEU A 99 14.90 -21.75 14.48
N LEU A 100 13.96 -20.96 14.00
CA LEU A 100 12.76 -21.41 13.29
C LEU A 100 13.06 -21.71 11.80
N VAL A 101 14.12 -21.16 11.23
CA VAL A 101 14.44 -21.31 9.80
C VAL A 101 14.64 -22.77 9.45
N GLY A 102 13.87 -23.24 8.45
CA GLY A 102 13.95 -24.62 7.95
C GLY A 102 13.23 -25.66 8.84
N GLN A 103 12.56 -25.25 9.92
CA GLN A 103 11.65 -26.13 10.65
C GLN A 103 10.38 -26.37 9.84
N GLU A 104 9.71 -27.50 10.06
CA GLU A 104 8.42 -27.80 9.45
C GLU A 104 7.37 -26.79 9.92
N SER A 105 6.59 -26.26 8.97
CA SER A 105 5.50 -25.33 9.28
C SER A 105 4.44 -26.02 10.13
N PRO A 106 3.88 -25.37 11.18
CA PRO A 106 2.88 -25.96 12.05
C PRO A 106 1.59 -26.41 11.36
N ASP A 107 1.32 -25.96 10.15
CA ASP A 107 0.20 -26.45 9.32
C ASP A 107 0.55 -27.69 8.49
N GLY A 108 1.78 -28.23 8.62
CA GLY A 108 2.25 -29.40 7.89
C GLY A 108 2.61 -29.13 6.43
N ASN A 109 2.63 -27.88 5.98
CA ASN A 109 2.90 -27.50 4.60
C ASN A 109 4.13 -26.58 4.49
N GLY A 110 5.26 -27.15 4.05
CA GLY A 110 6.47 -26.39 3.79
C GLY A 110 7.34 -26.17 5.02
N LEU A 111 8.36 -25.37 4.83
CA LEU A 111 9.33 -25.02 5.86
C LEU A 111 9.18 -23.55 6.25
N LEU A 112 9.53 -23.24 7.49
CA LEU A 112 9.49 -21.88 7.99
C LEU A 112 10.67 -21.06 7.46
N GLU A 113 10.35 -19.87 6.99
CA GLU A 113 11.29 -18.80 6.69
C GLU A 113 11.01 -17.61 7.62
N ILE A 114 12.05 -16.83 7.92
CA ILE A 114 11.92 -15.62 8.73
C ILE A 114 11.96 -14.40 7.82
N THR A 115 10.96 -13.57 7.95
CA THR A 115 10.84 -12.31 7.22
C THR A 115 10.42 -11.17 8.16
N LYS A 116 10.44 -9.96 7.65
CA LYS A 116 9.95 -8.79 8.36
C LYS A 116 8.61 -8.34 7.80
N GLY A 117 7.74 -7.82 8.66
CA GLY A 117 6.43 -7.33 8.30
C GLY A 117 6.14 -5.93 8.83
N ILE A 118 5.36 -5.18 8.06
CA ILE A 118 4.78 -3.89 8.46
C ILE A 118 3.28 -4.12 8.64
N GLU A 119 2.77 -4.01 9.86
CA GLU A 119 1.34 -4.10 10.15
C GLU A 119 0.59 -2.93 9.50
N VAL A 120 -0.27 -3.23 8.52
CA VAL A 120 -1.06 -2.22 7.80
C VAL A 120 -2.56 -2.28 8.11
N GLY A 121 -3.02 -3.39 8.66
CA GLY A 121 -4.40 -3.56 9.08
C GLY A 121 -4.54 -4.56 10.21
N HIS A 122 -5.58 -4.42 11.02
CA HIS A 122 -5.86 -5.28 12.15
C HIS A 122 -7.37 -5.45 12.31
N ILE A 123 -7.82 -6.66 12.54
CA ILE A 123 -9.23 -6.98 12.76
C ILE A 123 -9.39 -7.78 14.06
N PHE A 124 -10.42 -7.45 14.83
CA PHE A 124 -10.63 -7.97 16.16
C PHE A 124 -12.06 -8.51 16.37
N GLN A 125 -12.17 -9.61 17.09
CA GLN A 125 -13.39 -10.01 17.78
C GLN A 125 -13.26 -9.63 19.26
N LEU A 126 -13.86 -8.52 19.65
CA LEU A 126 -13.77 -7.96 21.00
C LEU A 126 -14.74 -8.64 21.99
N GLY A 127 -15.65 -9.48 21.46
CA GLY A 127 -16.70 -10.08 22.27
C GLY A 127 -17.54 -9.03 22.99
N LYS A 128 -17.78 -9.22 24.28
CA LYS A 128 -18.55 -8.30 25.12
C LYS A 128 -17.72 -7.42 26.02
N LEU A 129 -16.40 -7.43 25.90
CA LEU A 129 -15.49 -6.73 26.79
C LEU A 129 -15.89 -5.26 27.02
N TYR A 130 -16.15 -4.53 25.96
CA TYR A 130 -16.52 -3.13 26.04
C TYR A 130 -18.01 -2.91 26.35
N SER A 131 -18.90 -3.69 25.74
CA SER A 131 -20.34 -3.54 25.92
C SER A 131 -20.79 -3.82 27.35
N GLU A 132 -20.19 -4.78 28.02
CA GLU A 132 -20.45 -5.07 29.44
C GLU A 132 -19.98 -3.94 30.34
N ASN A 133 -18.75 -3.47 30.17
CA ASN A 133 -18.18 -2.38 30.96
C ASN A 133 -18.91 -1.03 30.78
N MET A 134 -19.48 -0.82 29.59
CA MET A 134 -20.24 0.41 29.26
C MET A 134 -21.76 0.26 29.46
N ASN A 135 -22.24 -0.90 29.86
CA ASN A 135 -23.66 -1.25 29.89
C ASN A 135 -24.38 -0.97 28.55
N ALA A 136 -23.67 -1.22 27.43
CA ALA A 136 -24.20 -1.04 26.10
C ALA A 136 -25.09 -2.23 25.71
N THR A 137 -26.39 -2.10 25.95
CA THR A 137 -27.37 -3.15 25.74
C THR A 137 -28.37 -2.79 24.66
N VAL A 138 -28.90 -3.80 23.99
CA VAL A 138 -30.09 -3.71 23.13
C VAL A 138 -31.12 -4.74 23.56
N LEU A 139 -32.37 -4.52 23.18
CA LEU A 139 -33.43 -5.49 23.42
C LEU A 139 -33.39 -6.55 22.30
N ASP A 140 -33.39 -7.82 22.70
CA ASP A 140 -33.61 -8.91 21.75
C ASP A 140 -35.12 -9.04 21.37
N ASP A 141 -35.46 -9.95 20.47
CA ASP A 141 -36.79 -10.14 19.93
C ASP A 141 -37.82 -10.50 21.03
N SER A 142 -37.36 -10.97 22.19
CA SER A 142 -38.19 -11.23 23.37
C SER A 142 -38.33 -10.02 24.31
N GLY A 143 -37.72 -8.89 23.99
CA GLY A 143 -37.70 -7.67 24.80
C GLY A 143 -36.72 -7.74 25.99
N LYS A 144 -35.78 -8.71 26.01
CA LYS A 144 -34.78 -8.84 27.07
C LYS A 144 -33.53 -8.08 26.69
N ALA A 145 -32.98 -7.28 27.62
CA ALA A 145 -31.73 -6.58 27.43
C ALA A 145 -30.54 -7.56 27.32
N LYS A 146 -29.70 -7.37 26.30
CA LYS A 146 -28.48 -8.13 26.07
C LYS A 146 -27.31 -7.19 25.74
N ASN A 147 -26.13 -7.50 26.29
CA ASN A 147 -24.89 -6.86 25.89
C ASN A 147 -24.49 -7.33 24.48
N MET A 148 -24.03 -6.40 23.65
CA MET A 148 -23.66 -6.67 22.26
C MET A 148 -22.26 -7.28 22.16
N HIS A 149 -22.09 -8.23 21.24
CA HIS A 149 -20.77 -8.67 20.80
C HIS A 149 -20.23 -7.65 19.80
N MET A 150 -18.99 -7.23 19.98
CA MET A 150 -18.36 -6.16 19.19
C MET A 150 -17.22 -6.68 18.34
N GLY A 151 -17.12 -6.15 17.12
CA GLY A 151 -15.95 -6.26 16.25
C GLY A 151 -15.31 -4.89 15.99
N CYS A 152 -14.00 -4.87 15.78
CA CYS A 152 -13.23 -3.68 15.44
C CYS A 152 -12.32 -3.99 14.26
N TYR A 153 -12.23 -3.07 13.28
CA TYR A 153 -11.54 -3.31 12.03
C TYR A 153 -10.83 -2.05 11.56
N GLY A 154 -9.49 -2.02 11.65
CA GLY A 154 -8.66 -0.86 11.36
C GLY A 154 -7.73 -1.06 10.17
N ILE A 155 -7.51 -0.01 9.36
CA ILE A 155 -6.46 0.07 8.35
C ILE A 155 -5.70 1.37 8.55
N GLY A 156 -4.38 1.29 8.67
CA GLY A 156 -3.49 2.45 8.73
C GLY A 156 -3.25 3.04 7.34
N ILE A 157 -4.11 3.94 6.88
CA ILE A 157 -4.05 4.51 5.51
C ILE A 157 -2.69 5.15 5.23
N SER A 158 -2.20 5.99 6.14
CA SER A 158 -0.89 6.64 5.97
C SER A 158 0.25 5.63 5.98
N ARG A 159 0.13 4.55 6.76
CA ARG A 159 1.14 3.49 6.84
C ARG A 159 1.22 2.65 5.57
N ILE A 160 0.10 2.45 4.87
CA ILE A 160 0.09 1.76 3.56
C ILE A 160 1.02 2.45 2.57
N VAL A 161 1.05 3.78 2.55
CA VAL A 161 1.95 4.54 1.66
C VAL A 161 3.41 4.18 1.95
N ALA A 162 3.81 4.19 3.21
CA ALA A 162 5.16 3.82 3.61
C ALA A 162 5.46 2.34 3.31
N ALA A 163 4.54 1.43 3.61
CA ALA A 163 4.69 0.00 3.35
C ALA A 163 4.82 -0.30 1.84
N ALA A 164 4.06 0.39 1.00
CA ALA A 164 4.16 0.27 -0.45
C ALA A 164 5.52 0.72 -0.99
N ILE A 165 6.08 1.80 -0.43
CA ILE A 165 7.42 2.28 -0.79
C ILE A 165 8.49 1.28 -0.35
N GLU A 166 8.43 0.82 0.91
CA GLU A 166 9.41 -0.13 1.46
C GLU A 166 9.41 -1.50 0.74
N GLN A 167 8.31 -1.86 0.10
CA GLN A 167 8.22 -3.10 -0.68
C GLN A 167 8.61 -2.89 -2.14
N ASN A 168 8.48 -1.66 -2.68
CA ASN A 168 8.60 -1.38 -4.11
C ASN A 168 9.54 -0.21 -4.38
N PHE A 169 10.84 -0.46 -4.41
CA PHE A 169 11.87 0.51 -4.75
C PHE A 169 13.06 -0.16 -5.44
N ASP A 170 13.93 0.65 -6.04
CA ASP A 170 15.25 0.27 -6.53
C ASP A 170 16.29 1.35 -6.17
N ASP A 171 17.52 1.21 -6.66
CA ASP A 171 18.61 2.16 -6.41
C ASP A 171 18.34 3.59 -6.92
N LYS A 172 17.32 3.78 -7.76
CA LYS A 172 16.94 5.07 -8.31
C LYS A 172 15.83 5.76 -7.51
N GLY A 173 15.01 5.00 -6.79
CA GLY A 173 13.90 5.52 -5.99
C GLY A 173 12.66 4.61 -5.98
N ILE A 174 11.51 5.23 -5.78
CA ILE A 174 10.21 4.55 -5.62
C ILE A 174 9.75 3.90 -6.93
N ILE A 175 9.11 2.73 -6.81
CA ILE A 175 8.36 2.05 -7.88
C ILE A 175 6.92 1.88 -7.41
N TRP A 176 6.06 2.85 -7.69
CA TRP A 176 4.68 2.80 -7.21
C TRP A 176 3.89 1.65 -7.84
N PRO A 177 3.13 0.87 -7.05
CA PRO A 177 2.01 0.11 -7.60
C PRO A 177 1.06 1.04 -8.35
N LYS A 178 0.65 0.65 -9.56
CA LYS A 178 -0.16 1.51 -10.45
C LYS A 178 -1.42 2.07 -9.78
N SER A 179 -2.04 1.29 -8.90
CA SER A 179 -3.32 1.63 -8.23
C SER A 179 -3.22 2.78 -7.23
N ILE A 180 -2.02 3.07 -6.73
CA ILE A 180 -1.76 4.10 -5.70
C ILE A 180 -0.67 5.09 -6.11
N SER A 181 -0.22 5.05 -7.37
CA SER A 181 0.72 6.06 -7.87
C SER A 181 0.09 7.44 -7.77
N PRO A 182 0.74 8.42 -7.12
CA PRO A 182 0.20 9.78 -6.98
C PRO A 182 0.14 10.54 -8.29
N PHE A 183 0.89 10.09 -9.31
CA PHE A 183 0.94 10.68 -10.63
C PHE A 183 0.99 9.59 -11.70
N ASP A 184 0.30 9.82 -12.82
CA ASP A 184 0.37 8.93 -13.99
C ASP A 184 1.62 9.20 -14.82
N LEU A 185 1.99 10.47 -14.94
CA LEU A 185 3.14 10.85 -15.75
C LEU A 185 3.72 12.24 -15.40
N ASN A 186 4.96 12.43 -15.83
CA ASN A 186 5.66 13.69 -15.76
C ASN A 186 5.96 14.23 -17.17
N ILE A 187 5.74 15.52 -17.41
CA ILE A 187 6.20 16.22 -18.61
C ILE A 187 7.44 17.03 -18.24
N ILE A 188 8.58 16.69 -18.84
CA ILE A 188 9.88 17.33 -18.60
C ILE A 188 10.21 18.25 -19.78
N THR A 189 10.46 19.53 -19.50
CA THR A 189 10.91 20.49 -20.52
C THR A 189 12.41 20.76 -20.40
N ILE A 190 13.14 20.79 -21.52
CA ILE A 190 14.55 21.12 -21.55
C ILE A 190 14.76 22.27 -22.54
N GLY A 191 15.21 23.43 -22.04
CA GLY A 191 15.44 24.63 -22.85
C GLY A 191 14.16 25.38 -23.21
N ALA A 192 13.09 25.25 -22.44
CA ALA A 192 11.83 25.98 -22.65
C ALA A 192 12.01 27.51 -22.51
N ASP A 193 13.02 27.97 -21.78
CA ASP A 193 13.42 29.38 -21.68
C ASP A 193 13.91 29.95 -23.02
N LYS A 194 14.48 29.11 -23.87
CA LYS A 194 15.08 29.45 -25.17
C LYS A 194 14.20 29.11 -26.37
N ASP A 195 13.33 28.11 -26.21
CA ASP A 195 12.44 27.63 -27.27
C ASP A 195 10.96 27.72 -26.84
N LYS A 196 10.27 28.77 -27.27
CA LYS A 196 8.84 28.98 -26.99
C LYS A 196 7.95 27.88 -27.54
N ASN A 197 8.40 27.12 -28.56
CA ASN A 197 7.61 25.99 -29.07
C ASN A 197 7.60 24.83 -28.08
N ILE A 198 8.72 24.56 -27.40
CA ILE A 198 8.77 23.58 -26.29
C ILE A 198 7.80 23.99 -25.19
N GLU A 199 7.85 25.26 -24.75
CA GLU A 199 6.96 25.75 -23.70
C GLU A 199 5.47 25.61 -24.09
N ALA A 200 5.10 26.09 -25.27
CA ALA A 200 3.73 26.07 -25.75
C ALA A 200 3.18 24.64 -25.90
N SER A 201 3.99 23.75 -26.51
CA SER A 201 3.59 22.37 -26.79
C SER A 201 3.49 21.51 -25.53
N SER A 202 4.43 21.65 -24.59
CA SER A 202 4.39 20.95 -23.31
C SER A 202 3.19 21.37 -22.45
N ARG A 203 2.91 22.69 -22.36
CA ARG A 203 1.72 23.20 -21.64
C ARG A 203 0.41 22.81 -22.30
N LYS A 204 0.38 22.69 -23.64
CA LYS A 204 -0.78 22.20 -24.37
C LYS A 204 -1.03 20.72 -24.01
N LEU A 205 0.02 19.87 -24.08
CA LEU A 205 -0.10 18.45 -23.72
C LEU A 205 -0.51 18.27 -22.26
N TYR A 206 0.08 19.03 -21.33
CA TYR A 206 -0.29 19.04 -19.92
C TYR A 206 -1.81 19.28 -19.74
N LYS A 207 -2.35 20.34 -20.36
CA LYS A 207 -3.77 20.65 -20.30
C LYS A 207 -4.66 19.54 -20.88
N GLU A 208 -4.28 18.99 -22.03
CA GLU A 208 -5.03 17.91 -22.70
C GLU A 208 -5.09 16.65 -21.84
N LEU A 209 -3.96 16.25 -21.24
CA LEU A 209 -3.91 15.07 -20.39
C LEU A 209 -4.66 15.28 -19.08
N THR A 210 -4.50 16.43 -18.43
CA THR A 210 -5.25 16.77 -17.22
C THR A 210 -6.77 16.81 -17.47
N GLN A 211 -7.21 17.36 -18.63
CA GLN A 211 -8.62 17.33 -19.01
C GLN A 211 -9.16 15.92 -19.27
N LYS A 212 -8.30 14.96 -19.63
CA LYS A 212 -8.65 13.55 -19.76
C LYS A 212 -8.64 12.79 -18.43
N GLY A 213 -8.32 13.46 -17.32
CA GLY A 213 -8.32 12.88 -15.97
C GLY A 213 -7.00 12.24 -15.54
N PHE A 214 -5.90 12.47 -16.26
CA PHE A 214 -4.58 12.03 -15.82
C PHE A 214 -4.01 12.97 -14.76
N GLU A 215 -3.35 12.39 -13.75
CA GLU A 215 -2.56 13.14 -12.77
C GLU A 215 -1.16 13.40 -13.33
N VAL A 216 -0.90 14.65 -13.74
CA VAL A 216 0.28 15.04 -14.50
C VAL A 216 1.14 16.03 -13.73
N ILE A 217 2.44 15.76 -13.65
CA ILE A 217 3.45 16.76 -13.28
C ILE A 217 3.93 17.49 -14.54
N LEU A 218 4.11 18.81 -14.46
CA LEU A 218 4.86 19.58 -15.44
C LEU A 218 6.14 20.11 -14.79
N ASP A 219 7.28 19.53 -15.14
CA ASP A 219 8.59 19.99 -14.67
C ASP A 219 9.14 21.06 -15.61
N ASP A 220 8.75 22.31 -15.36
CA ASP A 220 9.15 23.51 -16.11
C ASP A 220 10.31 24.28 -15.46
N ARG A 221 11.00 23.68 -14.46
CA ARG A 221 12.19 24.28 -13.84
C ARG A 221 13.29 24.51 -14.88
N ASP A 222 14.14 25.52 -14.65
CA ASP A 222 15.36 25.75 -15.48
C ASP A 222 16.51 24.86 -14.95
N ASP A 223 16.35 23.56 -15.11
CA ASP A 223 17.32 22.54 -14.73
C ASP A 223 17.64 21.62 -15.91
N GLY A 224 18.84 21.00 -15.89
CA GLY A 224 19.27 20.07 -16.92
C GLY A 224 18.51 18.71 -16.85
N PHE A 225 18.43 18.02 -17.99
CA PHE A 225 17.75 16.72 -18.12
C PHE A 225 18.13 15.72 -17.03
N GLY A 226 19.44 15.55 -16.76
CA GLY A 226 19.92 14.55 -15.80
C GLY A 226 19.42 14.78 -14.36
N LYS A 227 19.17 16.04 -13.96
CA LYS A 227 18.59 16.34 -12.65
C LYS A 227 17.09 16.06 -12.63
N LYS A 228 16.35 16.53 -13.63
CA LYS A 228 14.91 16.35 -13.73
C LYS A 228 14.48 14.88 -13.81
N ILE A 229 15.22 14.09 -14.61
CA ILE A 229 14.91 12.65 -14.73
C ILE A 229 15.22 11.89 -13.43
N LYS A 230 16.31 12.22 -12.73
CA LYS A 230 16.62 11.64 -11.43
C LYS A 230 15.57 11.98 -10.36
N ASP A 231 15.10 13.22 -10.36
CA ASP A 231 14.01 13.62 -9.45
C ASP A 231 12.73 12.85 -9.77
N SER A 232 12.39 12.65 -11.05
CA SER A 232 11.25 11.85 -11.49
C SER A 232 11.38 10.37 -11.11
N GLU A 233 12.58 9.78 -11.27
CA GLU A 233 12.88 8.41 -10.84
C GLU A 233 12.79 8.27 -9.31
N LEU A 234 13.33 9.25 -8.56
CA LEU A 234 13.32 9.24 -7.10
C LEU A 234 11.90 9.22 -6.53
N ILE A 235 11.01 10.07 -7.05
CA ILE A 235 9.60 10.11 -6.61
C ILE A 235 8.73 9.03 -7.24
N GLY A 236 9.27 8.28 -8.20
CA GLY A 236 8.65 7.09 -8.77
C GLY A 236 7.59 7.35 -9.82
N VAL A 237 7.68 8.46 -10.58
CA VAL A 237 6.68 8.72 -11.65
C VAL A 237 6.79 7.64 -12.72
N PRO A 238 5.68 6.95 -13.08
CA PRO A 238 5.72 5.79 -13.98
C PRO A 238 6.22 6.10 -15.38
N VAL A 239 5.90 7.29 -15.90
CA VAL A 239 6.20 7.70 -17.28
C VAL A 239 6.68 9.15 -17.30
N SER A 240 7.78 9.43 -18.00
CA SER A 240 8.26 10.79 -18.27
C SER A 240 8.20 11.07 -19.77
N ILE A 241 7.56 12.17 -20.16
CA ILE A 241 7.51 12.66 -21.54
C ILE A 241 8.45 13.86 -21.64
N VAL A 242 9.51 13.74 -22.43
CA VAL A 242 10.56 14.76 -22.51
C VAL A 242 10.44 15.58 -23.79
N PHE A 243 10.29 16.88 -23.60
CA PHE A 243 10.41 17.91 -24.65
C PHE A 243 11.81 18.49 -24.59
N GLY A 244 12.66 18.08 -25.50
CA GLY A 244 14.06 18.53 -25.58
C GLY A 244 14.54 18.57 -27.02
N LYS A 245 15.82 18.30 -27.25
CA LYS A 245 16.45 18.40 -28.57
C LYS A 245 15.76 17.59 -29.67
N ASN A 246 15.29 16.37 -29.34
CA ASN A 246 14.54 15.54 -30.30
C ASN A 246 13.22 16.19 -30.73
N PHE A 247 12.57 16.95 -29.84
CA PHE A 247 11.37 17.69 -30.18
C PHE A 247 11.69 18.88 -31.08
N THR A 248 12.73 19.65 -30.77
CA THR A 248 13.16 20.79 -31.60
C THR A 248 13.60 20.36 -33.01
N ASP A 249 14.43 19.30 -33.13
CA ASP A 249 15.03 18.88 -34.39
C ASP A 249 14.07 18.03 -35.26
N HIS A 250 13.20 17.23 -34.65
CA HIS A 250 12.43 16.19 -35.35
C HIS A 250 10.95 16.18 -35.01
N ASN A 251 10.46 17.09 -34.16
CA ASN A 251 9.10 17.15 -33.64
C ASN A 251 8.67 15.81 -32.93
N LYS A 252 9.64 15.16 -32.27
CA LYS A 252 9.44 13.90 -31.53
C LYS A 252 9.69 14.12 -30.03
N VAL A 253 8.75 13.67 -29.19
CA VAL A 253 8.98 13.56 -27.76
C VAL A 253 9.61 12.21 -27.44
N GLU A 254 10.39 12.20 -26.38
CA GLU A 254 10.98 11.00 -25.81
C GLU A 254 10.13 10.56 -24.62
N ILE A 255 9.72 9.29 -24.62
CA ILE A 255 8.93 8.69 -23.54
C ILE A 255 9.85 7.75 -22.79
N ILE A 256 10.04 8.00 -21.52
CA ILE A 256 10.90 7.22 -20.63
C ILE A 256 10.00 6.58 -19.57
N PHE A 257 10.04 5.26 -19.50
CA PHE A 257 9.33 4.50 -18.45
C PHE A 257 10.21 4.33 -17.21
N ARG A 258 9.59 4.23 -16.04
CA ARG A 258 10.31 4.07 -14.76
C ARG A 258 11.25 2.84 -14.74
N ASN A 259 10.94 1.79 -15.52
CA ASN A 259 11.80 0.61 -15.70
C ASN A 259 13.00 0.84 -16.65
N GLY A 260 13.21 2.05 -17.15
CA GLY A 260 14.30 2.42 -18.04
C GLY A 260 14.03 2.19 -19.53
N ALA A 261 12.89 1.65 -19.94
CA ALA A 261 12.53 1.55 -21.34
C ALA A 261 12.32 2.96 -21.95
N VAL A 262 12.76 3.15 -23.18
CA VAL A 262 12.66 4.43 -23.90
C VAL A 262 11.95 4.23 -25.24
N SER A 263 11.05 5.14 -25.58
CA SER A 263 10.33 5.19 -26.85
C SER A 263 10.32 6.64 -27.40
N TYR A 264 10.20 6.77 -28.72
CA TYR A 264 10.11 8.09 -29.37
C TYR A 264 8.86 8.16 -30.22
N THR A 265 8.05 9.21 -30.07
CA THR A 265 6.82 9.39 -30.82
C THR A 265 6.60 10.82 -31.27
N HIS A 266 5.86 11.00 -32.38
CA HIS A 266 5.37 12.31 -32.77
C HIS A 266 4.11 12.66 -31.98
N LEU A 267 4.00 13.89 -31.54
CA LEU A 267 2.73 14.41 -31.03
C LEU A 267 1.75 14.59 -32.19
N ARG A 268 0.87 13.60 -32.40
CA ARG A 268 -0.27 13.75 -33.30
C ARG A 268 -1.46 14.32 -32.53
N ALA A 269 -2.17 15.24 -33.13
CA ALA A 269 -3.27 15.97 -32.48
C ALA A 269 -4.45 15.09 -32.05
N HIS A 270 -4.47 13.77 -32.32
CA HIS A 270 -5.64 12.90 -32.11
C HIS A 270 -5.38 11.48 -31.59
N GLU A 271 -4.14 11.07 -31.25
CA GLU A 271 -3.89 9.69 -30.80
C GLU A 271 -3.05 9.66 -29.51
N THR A 272 -3.72 9.73 -28.37
CA THR A 272 -3.17 9.24 -27.09
C THR A 272 -4.01 8.07 -26.63
N SER A 273 -3.82 6.90 -27.24
CA SER A 273 -4.21 5.61 -26.65
C SER A 273 -3.00 5.07 -25.90
N LEU A 274 -2.90 5.38 -24.62
CA LEU A 274 -2.11 4.65 -23.64
C LEU A 274 -3.01 3.54 -23.10
N HIS A 275 -2.85 2.33 -23.62
CA HIS A 275 -3.45 1.11 -23.05
C HIS A 275 -2.42 0.41 -22.18
#